data_7293348bdb854c1ad26d76e4afbc6aca
#
_entry.id   7293348bdb854c1ad26d76e4afbc6aca
#
_cell.length_a   1.000
_cell.length_b   1.000
_cell.length_c   1.000
_cell.angle_alpha   90.00
_cell.angle_beta   90.00
_cell.angle_gamma   90.00
#
_symmetry.space_group_name_H-M   'P 1'
#
loop_
_entity.id
_entity.type
_entity.pdbx_description
1 polymer ?
#
loop_
_entity_poly.entity_id
_entity_poly.type
_entity_poly.pdbx_seq_one_letter_code
_entity_poly.pdbx_strand_id
1 'polypeptide(L)'
;MHALTIAGRELRALFISPVAYVVLTLWSVIAGTFFLASLIGFQERMMQLQQFQMLQQIQETNLNDQLIEPFIGSMWVILLFLLPAVTMGLVSSEKANGTEELLLTSPISIWDIVLGKFLAGSGFVFVMTAIIAFFPMLLFVYGEPELGKTVSGLVCLLLVSMTYVAVGVFASSVTRSQLIAFVLTLVLLVMLGLMLPFLVDITLAGSGVGRDSGISQAVQWIATGSHVDRMLRGLVDTADLAYFAISSAVFLLLSKAVIESARWR
;
A
#
# COMPACT_ATOMS: atom_id res chain seq x y z
N MET A 1 -11.27 -6.32 -23.62
CA MET A 1 -10.77 -5.01 -24.11
C MET A 1 -11.37 -3.82 -23.36
N HIS A 2 -12.60 -3.93 -22.87
CA HIS A 2 -13.30 -2.81 -22.20
C HIS A 2 -12.66 -2.35 -20.88
N ALA A 3 -12.11 -3.25 -20.06
CA ALA A 3 -11.45 -2.90 -18.79
C ALA A 3 -10.27 -1.93 -18.97
N LEU A 4 -9.40 -2.15 -19.98
CA LEU A 4 -8.27 -1.26 -20.27
C LEU A 4 -8.71 0.12 -20.77
N THR A 5 -9.78 0.17 -21.56
CA THR A 5 -10.35 1.44 -22.03
C THR A 5 -10.93 2.25 -20.87
N ILE A 6 -11.63 1.56 -19.94
CA ILE A 6 -12.13 2.17 -18.70
C ILE A 6 -10.96 2.64 -17.85
N ALA A 7 -9.95 1.79 -17.64
CA ALA A 7 -8.75 2.16 -16.86
C ALA A 7 -8.04 3.40 -17.41
N GLY A 8 -7.85 3.49 -18.72
CA GLY A 8 -7.23 4.64 -19.37
C GLY A 8 -8.05 5.93 -19.20
N ARG A 9 -9.39 5.84 -19.30
CA ARG A 9 -10.29 6.96 -19.07
C ARG A 9 -10.23 7.45 -17.61
N GLU A 10 -10.34 6.52 -16.67
CA GLU A 10 -10.28 6.83 -15.23
C GLU A 10 -8.93 7.40 -14.82
N LEU A 11 -7.84 6.78 -15.29
CA LEU A 11 -6.48 7.27 -15.01
C LEU A 11 -6.28 8.69 -15.54
N ARG A 12 -6.74 8.94 -16.77
CA ARG A 12 -6.71 10.29 -17.35
C ARG A 12 -7.55 11.27 -16.53
N ALA A 13 -8.73 10.87 -16.06
CA ALA A 13 -9.59 11.70 -15.23
C ALA A 13 -8.90 12.03 -13.88
N LEU A 14 -8.21 11.08 -13.26
CA LEU A 14 -7.39 11.31 -12.06
C LEU A 14 -6.31 12.36 -12.31
N PHE A 15 -5.55 12.25 -13.41
CA PHE A 15 -4.47 13.20 -13.74
C PHE A 15 -4.95 14.56 -14.28
N ILE A 16 -6.18 14.69 -14.75
CA ILE A 16 -6.78 15.98 -15.08
C ILE A 16 -7.22 16.71 -13.80
N SER A 17 -7.56 15.98 -12.76
CA SER A 17 -7.97 16.56 -11.47
C SER A 17 -6.79 17.26 -10.78
N PRO A 18 -6.95 18.51 -10.31
CA PRO A 18 -5.92 19.18 -9.51
C PRO A 18 -5.59 18.43 -8.21
N VAL A 19 -6.50 17.60 -7.70
CA VAL A 19 -6.30 16.79 -6.49
C VAL A 19 -5.15 15.81 -6.66
N ALA A 20 -4.99 15.20 -7.84
CA ALA A 20 -3.89 14.27 -8.09
C ALA A 20 -2.53 14.94 -7.92
N TYR A 21 -2.36 16.14 -8.44
CA TYR A 21 -1.11 16.91 -8.32
C TYR A 21 -0.83 17.32 -6.88
N VAL A 22 -1.85 17.71 -6.13
CA VAL A 22 -1.71 18.02 -4.70
C VAL A 22 -1.25 16.78 -3.93
N VAL A 23 -1.87 15.62 -4.19
CA VAL A 23 -1.48 14.34 -3.56
C VAL A 23 -0.05 13.95 -3.93
N LEU A 24 0.34 14.01 -5.20
CA LEU A 24 1.70 13.67 -5.63
C LEU A 24 2.75 14.64 -5.09
N THR A 25 2.43 15.93 -5.02
CA THR A 25 3.33 16.93 -4.43
C THR A 25 3.50 16.70 -2.94
N LEU A 26 2.40 16.51 -2.20
CA LEU A 26 2.44 16.19 -0.78
C LEU A 26 3.23 14.90 -0.53
N TRP A 27 2.98 13.87 -1.33
CA TRP A 27 3.70 12.59 -1.29
C TRP A 27 5.20 12.77 -1.48
N SER A 28 5.62 13.55 -2.49
CA SER A 28 7.03 13.83 -2.77
C SER A 28 7.72 14.61 -1.64
N VAL A 29 7.03 15.60 -1.05
CA VAL A 29 7.54 16.38 0.08
C VAL A 29 7.70 15.50 1.32
N ILE A 30 6.68 14.69 1.64
CA ILE A 30 6.74 13.74 2.76
C ILE A 30 7.89 12.74 2.55
N ALA A 31 7.99 12.15 1.35
CA ALA A 31 9.05 11.21 1.02
C ALA A 31 10.44 11.85 1.17
N GLY A 32 10.62 13.07 0.67
CA GLY A 32 11.88 13.81 0.81
C GLY A 32 12.25 14.10 2.26
N THR A 33 11.28 14.50 3.09
CA THR A 33 11.53 14.76 4.52
C THR A 33 11.88 13.49 5.29
N PHE A 34 11.17 12.38 5.05
CA PHE A 34 11.48 11.10 5.69
C PHE A 34 12.81 10.51 5.21
N PHE A 35 13.14 10.67 3.92
CA PHE A 35 14.44 10.26 3.40
C PHE A 35 15.58 11.04 4.05
N LEU A 36 15.46 12.37 4.17
CA LEU A 36 16.45 13.22 4.86
C LEU A 36 16.56 12.84 6.34
N ALA A 37 15.44 12.59 7.01
CA ALA A 37 15.45 12.14 8.41
C ALA A 37 16.17 10.80 8.58
N SER A 38 15.93 9.84 7.68
CA SER A 38 16.62 8.53 7.67
C SER A 38 18.12 8.69 7.40
N LEU A 39 18.50 9.62 6.51
CA LEU A 39 19.91 9.91 6.20
C LEU A 39 20.63 10.52 7.42
N ILE A 40 20.02 11.49 8.09
CA ILE A 40 20.55 12.12 9.30
C ILE A 40 20.69 11.06 10.41
N GLY A 41 19.67 10.25 10.64
CA GLY A 41 19.72 9.18 11.65
C GLY A 41 20.82 8.16 11.37
N PHE A 42 21.05 7.81 10.10
CA PHE A 42 22.17 6.96 9.70
C PHE A 42 23.51 7.61 10.02
N GLN A 43 23.70 8.90 9.69
CA GLN A 43 24.94 9.63 9.98
C GLN A 43 25.21 9.74 11.48
N GLU A 44 24.19 10.05 12.28
CA GLU A 44 24.31 10.13 13.75
C GLU A 44 24.73 8.78 14.34
N ARG A 45 24.12 7.69 13.86
CA ARG A 45 24.48 6.34 14.31
C ARG A 45 25.92 5.98 13.96
N MET A 46 26.35 6.28 12.74
CA MET A 46 27.75 6.06 12.33
C MET A 46 28.75 6.87 13.17
N MET A 47 28.45 8.14 13.47
CA MET A 47 29.29 8.97 14.37
C MET A 47 29.36 8.38 15.78
N GLN A 48 28.24 7.90 16.35
CA GLN A 48 28.21 7.25 17.65
C GLN A 48 29.09 5.99 17.67
N LEU A 49 28.95 5.12 16.66
CA LEU A 49 29.74 3.89 16.55
C LEU A 49 31.23 4.18 16.43
N GLN A 50 31.64 5.24 15.72
CA GLN A 50 33.01 5.69 15.61
C GLN A 50 33.52 6.24 16.95
N GLN A 51 32.73 7.05 17.64
CA GLN A 51 33.08 7.65 18.92
C GLN A 51 33.30 6.58 20.02
N PHE A 52 32.50 5.53 20.03
CA PHE A 52 32.64 4.42 20.98
C PHE A 52 33.59 3.32 20.50
N GLN A 53 34.32 3.54 19.39
CA GLN A 53 35.29 2.60 18.82
C GLN A 53 34.69 1.19 18.54
N MET A 54 33.41 1.11 18.24
CA MET A 54 32.73 -0.13 17.94
C MET A 54 32.97 -0.57 16.49
N LEU A 55 34.25 -0.85 16.15
CA LEU A 55 34.68 -1.18 14.79
C LEU A 55 33.96 -2.38 14.20
N GLN A 56 33.63 -3.38 15.00
CA GLN A 56 32.93 -4.56 14.55
C GLN A 56 31.50 -4.23 14.10
N GLN A 57 30.78 -3.39 14.85
CA GLN A 57 29.43 -2.95 14.49
C GLN A 57 29.41 -2.04 13.24
N ILE A 58 30.47 -1.28 13.01
CA ILE A 58 30.60 -0.45 11.80
C ILE A 58 30.69 -1.35 10.57
N GLN A 59 31.44 -2.45 10.63
CA GLN A 59 31.58 -3.40 9.52
C GLN A 59 30.29 -4.19 9.23
N GLU A 60 29.49 -4.43 10.26
CA GLU A 60 28.20 -5.13 10.15
C GLU A 60 27.03 -4.19 9.76
N THR A 61 27.26 -2.87 9.79
CA THR A 61 26.20 -1.90 9.46
C THR A 61 25.96 -1.84 7.97
N ASN A 62 24.78 -2.33 7.55
CA ASN A 62 24.33 -2.28 6.16
C ASN A 62 23.48 -1.02 5.93
N LEU A 63 23.75 -0.34 4.81
CA LEU A 63 23.04 0.87 4.38
C LEU A 63 21.57 0.60 4.11
N ASN A 64 21.23 -0.60 3.60
CA ASN A 64 19.87 -1.01 3.37
C ASN A 64 19.07 -1.13 4.67
N ASP A 65 19.61 -1.79 5.68
CA ASP A 65 18.91 -2.09 6.93
C ASP A 65 18.72 -0.84 7.81
N GLN A 66 19.64 0.11 7.71
CA GLN A 66 19.66 1.31 8.56
C GLN A 66 19.01 2.55 7.92
N LEU A 67 18.89 2.59 6.58
CA LEU A 67 18.37 3.75 5.86
C LEU A 67 17.21 3.39 4.96
N ILE A 68 17.37 2.42 4.04
CA ILE A 68 16.36 2.13 3.00
C ILE A 68 15.14 1.42 3.62
N GLU A 69 15.35 0.42 4.47
CA GLU A 69 14.26 -0.33 5.12
C GLU A 69 13.37 0.58 5.98
N PRO A 70 13.91 1.41 6.93
CA PRO A 70 13.09 2.34 7.70
C PRO A 70 12.40 3.39 6.84
N PHE A 71 13.05 3.87 5.76
CA PHE A 71 12.45 4.81 4.83
C PHE A 71 11.24 4.22 4.12
N ILE A 72 11.38 3.05 3.47
CA ILE A 72 10.27 2.40 2.77
C ILE A 72 9.17 1.97 3.75
N GLY A 73 9.55 1.48 4.93
CA GLY A 73 8.60 1.14 6.00
C GLY A 73 7.77 2.35 6.46
N SER A 74 8.39 3.53 6.57
CA SER A 74 7.66 4.78 6.88
C SER A 74 6.69 5.14 5.75
N MET A 75 7.10 4.98 4.50
CA MET A 75 6.24 5.23 3.34
C MET A 75 5.04 4.29 3.30
N TRP A 76 5.20 3.01 3.65
CA TRP A 76 4.09 2.08 3.80
C TRP A 76 3.04 2.56 4.81
N VAL A 77 3.47 3.03 5.98
CA VAL A 77 2.54 3.54 7.01
C VAL A 77 1.80 4.79 6.51
N ILE A 78 2.47 5.69 5.80
CA ILE A 78 1.84 6.91 5.27
C ILE A 78 0.80 6.58 4.19
N LEU A 79 1.03 5.54 3.38
CA LEU A 79 0.08 5.08 2.38
C LEU A 79 -1.26 4.63 2.98
N LEU A 80 -1.29 4.13 4.23
CA LEU A 80 -2.53 3.81 4.94
C LEU A 80 -3.49 5.02 5.03
N PHE A 81 -2.94 6.22 5.14
CA PHE A 81 -3.71 7.46 5.25
C PHE A 81 -3.95 8.14 3.90
N LEU A 82 -3.00 8.01 2.97
CA LEU A 82 -3.05 8.73 1.70
C LEU A 82 -3.92 8.01 0.66
N LEU A 83 -3.84 6.67 0.58
CA LEU A 83 -4.59 5.90 -0.40
C LEU A 83 -6.11 5.94 -0.23
N PRO A 84 -6.70 6.01 0.99
CA PRO A 84 -8.12 6.28 1.15
C PRO A 84 -8.58 7.55 0.43
N ALA A 85 -7.78 8.63 0.45
CA ALA A 85 -8.12 9.89 -0.21
C ALA A 85 -8.11 9.75 -1.76
N VAL A 86 -7.21 8.94 -2.30
CA VAL A 86 -7.13 8.67 -3.74
C VAL A 86 -8.29 7.77 -4.22
N THR A 87 -8.64 6.77 -3.41
CA THR A 87 -9.59 5.73 -3.82
C THR A 87 -11.04 6.04 -3.47
N MET A 88 -11.30 6.97 -2.55
CA MET A 88 -12.66 7.28 -2.06
C MET A 88 -13.65 7.60 -3.17
N GLY A 89 -13.21 8.25 -4.25
CA GLY A 89 -14.07 8.70 -5.35
C GLY A 89 -14.23 7.70 -6.50
N LEU A 90 -13.49 6.58 -6.52
CA LEU A 90 -13.45 5.69 -7.68
C LEU A 90 -14.82 5.12 -8.08
N VAL A 91 -15.68 4.81 -7.12
CA VAL A 91 -17.06 4.32 -7.37
C VAL A 91 -18.08 5.26 -6.75
N SER A 92 -17.83 5.77 -5.53
CA SER A 92 -18.81 6.56 -4.78
C SER A 92 -19.19 7.87 -5.47
N SER A 93 -18.30 8.48 -6.26
CA SER A 93 -18.60 9.68 -7.04
C SER A 93 -19.66 9.43 -8.11
N GLU A 94 -19.59 8.31 -8.79
CA GLU A 94 -20.60 7.92 -9.80
C GLU A 94 -21.96 7.65 -9.15
N LYS A 95 -21.96 7.00 -7.98
CA LYS A 95 -23.16 6.77 -7.16
C LYS A 95 -23.79 8.07 -6.67
N ALA A 96 -22.96 9.02 -6.24
CA ALA A 96 -23.41 10.33 -5.76
C ALA A 96 -24.03 11.16 -6.89
N ASN A 97 -23.47 11.08 -8.10
CA ASN A 97 -23.92 11.84 -9.27
C ASN A 97 -25.06 11.13 -10.05
N GLY A 98 -25.48 9.94 -9.64
CA GLY A 98 -26.50 9.17 -10.35
C GLY A 98 -26.07 8.59 -11.70
N THR A 99 -24.78 8.65 -12.03
CA THR A 99 -24.24 8.13 -13.30
C THR A 99 -24.01 6.62 -13.28
N GLU A 100 -24.15 5.99 -12.10
CA GLU A 100 -24.06 4.54 -11.93
C GLU A 100 -25.11 3.81 -12.81
N GLU A 101 -26.32 4.35 -12.93
CA GLU A 101 -27.40 3.74 -13.74
C GLU A 101 -27.03 3.66 -15.23
N LEU A 102 -26.37 4.70 -15.75
CA LEU A 102 -25.88 4.72 -17.14
C LEU A 102 -24.79 3.67 -17.37
N LEU A 103 -23.97 3.43 -16.37
CA LEU A 103 -22.91 2.43 -16.43
C LEU A 103 -23.48 1.00 -16.39
N LEU A 104 -24.49 0.77 -15.54
CA LEU A 104 -25.13 -0.54 -15.36
C LEU A 104 -26.06 -0.92 -16.52
N THR A 105 -26.60 0.06 -17.26
CA THR A 105 -27.41 -0.17 -18.46
C THR A 105 -26.59 -0.37 -19.75
N SER A 106 -25.29 -0.05 -19.69
CA SER A 106 -24.39 -0.29 -20.82
C SER A 106 -24.07 -1.78 -20.99
N PRO A 107 -23.78 -2.27 -22.22
CA PRO A 107 -23.46 -3.68 -22.48
C PRO A 107 -22.04 -4.04 -22.04
N ILE A 108 -21.63 -3.61 -20.83
CA ILE A 108 -20.30 -3.82 -20.26
C ILE A 108 -20.41 -4.80 -19.08
N SER A 109 -19.44 -5.69 -18.95
CA SER A 109 -19.37 -6.60 -17.80
C SER A 109 -19.04 -5.84 -16.51
N ILE A 110 -19.65 -6.23 -15.40
CA ILE A 110 -19.33 -5.67 -14.08
C ILE A 110 -17.83 -5.90 -13.75
N TRP A 111 -17.27 -7.00 -14.20
CA TRP A 111 -15.83 -7.24 -14.08
C TRP A 111 -14.98 -6.19 -14.81
N ASP A 112 -15.40 -5.77 -16.02
CA ASP A 112 -14.67 -4.72 -16.76
C ASP A 112 -14.67 -3.39 -15.99
N ILE A 113 -15.77 -3.09 -15.28
CA ILE A 113 -15.88 -1.87 -14.46
C ILE A 113 -14.94 -1.96 -13.25
N VAL A 114 -15.03 -3.05 -12.47
CA VAL A 114 -14.24 -3.22 -11.26
C VAL A 114 -12.74 -3.26 -11.58
N LEU A 115 -12.35 -4.07 -12.57
CA LEU A 115 -10.96 -4.18 -12.99
C LEU A 115 -10.46 -2.88 -13.62
N GLY A 116 -11.29 -2.17 -14.38
CA GLY A 116 -10.93 -0.89 -14.97
C GLY A 116 -10.59 0.15 -13.90
N LYS A 117 -11.42 0.27 -12.85
CA LYS A 117 -11.19 1.19 -11.73
C LYS A 117 -9.99 0.77 -10.87
N PHE A 118 -9.83 -0.51 -10.62
CA PHE A 118 -8.65 -1.06 -9.93
C PHE A 118 -7.36 -0.76 -10.70
N LEU A 119 -7.32 -1.01 -12.00
CA LEU A 119 -6.15 -0.73 -12.85
C LEU A 119 -5.83 0.76 -12.91
N ALA A 120 -6.83 1.63 -12.92
CA ALA A 120 -6.62 3.08 -12.86
C ALA A 120 -5.97 3.50 -11.54
N GLY A 121 -6.49 3.05 -10.40
CA GLY A 121 -5.88 3.29 -9.09
C GLY A 121 -4.48 2.70 -8.98
N SER A 122 -4.27 1.48 -9.51
CA SER A 122 -2.96 0.83 -9.55
C SER A 122 -1.95 1.60 -10.41
N GLY A 123 -2.39 2.16 -11.53
CA GLY A 123 -1.55 3.03 -12.37
C GLY A 123 -1.11 4.31 -11.63
N PHE A 124 -2.01 4.90 -10.84
CA PHE A 124 -1.66 6.06 -10.01
C PHE A 124 -0.64 5.70 -8.91
N VAL A 125 -0.85 4.57 -8.24
CA VAL A 125 0.07 4.05 -7.22
C VAL A 125 1.43 3.69 -7.82
N PHE A 126 1.47 3.18 -9.03
CA PHE A 126 2.73 2.93 -9.74
C PHE A 126 3.56 4.22 -9.88
N VAL A 127 2.92 5.36 -10.22
CA VAL A 127 3.59 6.66 -10.27
C VAL A 127 4.08 7.08 -8.88
N MET A 128 3.27 6.87 -7.83
CA MET A 128 3.69 7.15 -6.45
C MET A 128 4.91 6.33 -6.04
N THR A 129 4.94 5.04 -6.38
CA THR A 129 6.08 4.15 -6.10
C THR A 129 7.32 4.55 -6.91
N ALA A 130 7.14 4.98 -8.16
CA ALA A 130 8.25 5.48 -8.98
C ALA A 130 8.91 6.73 -8.37
N ILE A 131 8.13 7.63 -7.77
CA ILE A 131 8.65 8.78 -7.01
C ILE A 131 9.50 8.31 -5.82
N ILE A 132 9.05 7.31 -5.08
CA ILE A 132 9.83 6.75 -3.96
C ILE A 132 11.11 6.08 -4.44
N ALA A 133 11.06 5.37 -5.56
CA ALA A 133 12.22 4.69 -6.13
C ALA A 133 13.37 5.65 -6.49
N PHE A 134 13.04 6.92 -6.76
CA PHE A 134 14.04 7.94 -7.05
C PHE A 134 15.03 8.16 -5.88
N PHE A 135 14.58 8.09 -4.63
CA PHE A 135 15.42 8.34 -3.45
C PHE A 135 16.50 7.25 -3.23
N PRO A 136 16.17 5.95 -3.18
CA PRO A 136 17.19 4.91 -3.15
C PRO A 136 18.13 4.95 -4.37
N MET A 137 17.62 5.34 -5.55
CA MET A 137 18.46 5.46 -6.75
C MET A 137 19.58 6.50 -6.57
N LEU A 138 19.34 7.58 -5.84
CA LEU A 138 20.40 8.55 -5.51
C LEU A 138 21.51 7.92 -4.66
N LEU A 139 21.16 6.97 -3.77
CA LEU A 139 22.16 6.30 -2.93
C LEU A 139 23.09 5.38 -3.73
N PHE A 140 22.68 4.85 -4.88
CA PHE A 140 23.57 4.09 -5.76
C PHE A 140 24.68 4.94 -6.40
N VAL A 141 24.51 6.27 -6.42
CA VAL A 141 25.56 7.19 -6.91
C VAL A 141 26.62 7.46 -5.83
N TYR A 142 26.22 7.46 -4.56
CA TYR A 142 27.05 7.88 -3.42
C TYR A 142 27.45 6.74 -2.48
N GLY A 143 26.86 5.55 -2.65
CA GLY A 143 27.08 4.39 -1.80
C GLY A 143 26.91 3.09 -2.58
N GLU A 144 27.04 1.95 -1.91
CA GLU A 144 26.86 0.61 -2.47
C GLU A 144 25.70 -0.12 -1.76
N PRO A 145 24.44 0.32 -1.95
CA PRO A 145 23.30 -0.41 -1.40
C PRO A 145 23.08 -1.73 -2.14
N GLU A 146 22.55 -2.73 -1.44
CA GLU A 146 22.19 -4.00 -2.03
C GLU A 146 20.97 -3.86 -2.95
N LEU A 147 21.16 -4.07 -4.25
CA LEU A 147 20.11 -4.00 -5.27
C LEU A 147 18.93 -4.92 -4.93
N GLY A 148 19.21 -6.15 -4.49
CA GLY A 148 18.17 -7.15 -4.21
C GLY A 148 17.20 -6.68 -3.12
N LYS A 149 17.70 -6.18 -1.99
CA LYS A 149 16.88 -5.66 -0.89
C LYS A 149 16.10 -4.42 -1.30
N THR A 150 16.75 -3.49 -2.02
CA THR A 150 16.10 -2.26 -2.49
C THR A 150 14.93 -2.56 -3.43
N VAL A 151 15.14 -3.43 -4.42
CA VAL A 151 14.09 -3.84 -5.36
C VAL A 151 12.97 -4.59 -4.64
N SER A 152 13.31 -5.50 -3.72
CA SER A 152 12.32 -6.22 -2.90
C SER A 152 11.43 -5.24 -2.11
N GLY A 153 12.02 -4.22 -1.48
CA GLY A 153 11.26 -3.19 -0.74
C GLY A 153 10.34 -2.37 -1.65
N LEU A 154 10.79 -1.97 -2.83
CA LEU A 154 9.97 -1.24 -3.80
C LEU A 154 8.84 -2.09 -4.38
N VAL A 155 9.10 -3.36 -4.68
CA VAL A 155 8.07 -4.32 -5.12
C VAL A 155 7.06 -4.55 -4.01
N CYS A 156 7.50 -4.69 -2.76
CA CYS A 156 6.63 -4.77 -1.61
C CYS A 156 5.70 -3.55 -1.51
N LEU A 157 6.27 -2.34 -1.60
CA LEU A 157 5.51 -1.09 -1.54
C LEU A 157 4.46 -1.02 -2.66
N LEU A 158 4.79 -1.47 -3.87
CA LEU A 158 3.87 -1.54 -4.99
C LEU A 158 2.74 -2.54 -4.72
N LEU A 159 3.05 -3.77 -4.29
CA LEU A 159 2.05 -4.83 -4.07
C LEU A 159 1.09 -4.48 -2.94
N VAL A 160 1.61 -3.98 -1.81
CA VAL A 160 0.76 -3.55 -0.70
C VAL A 160 -0.14 -2.39 -1.10
N SER A 161 0.38 -1.44 -1.89
CA SER A 161 -0.41 -0.31 -2.38
C SER A 161 -1.51 -0.75 -3.35
N MET A 162 -1.24 -1.71 -4.24
CA MET A 162 -2.26 -2.31 -5.11
C MET A 162 -3.37 -2.99 -4.29
N THR A 163 -3.00 -3.71 -3.23
CA THR A 163 -3.98 -4.30 -2.31
C THR A 163 -4.82 -3.23 -1.62
N TYR A 164 -4.21 -2.12 -1.20
CA TYR A 164 -4.92 -0.99 -0.60
C TYR A 164 -5.87 -0.31 -1.59
N VAL A 165 -5.50 -0.22 -2.86
CA VAL A 165 -6.43 0.22 -3.92
C VAL A 165 -7.62 -0.73 -4.05
N ALA A 166 -7.42 -2.04 -4.00
CA ALA A 166 -8.52 -3.01 -4.05
C ALA A 166 -9.50 -2.85 -2.88
N VAL A 167 -8.96 -2.64 -1.64
CA VAL A 167 -9.76 -2.32 -0.45
C VAL A 167 -10.53 -1.00 -0.64
N GLY A 168 -9.88 0.01 -1.21
CA GLY A 168 -10.50 1.31 -1.48
C GLY A 168 -11.61 1.25 -2.53
N VAL A 169 -11.44 0.46 -3.60
CA VAL A 169 -12.49 0.20 -4.59
C VAL A 169 -13.70 -0.48 -3.91
N PHE A 170 -13.45 -1.45 -3.03
CA PHE A 170 -14.50 -2.10 -2.26
C PHE A 170 -15.24 -1.10 -1.38
N ALA A 171 -14.54 -0.36 -0.53
CA ALA A 171 -15.14 0.61 0.37
C ALA A 171 -15.94 1.70 -0.38
N SER A 172 -15.39 2.17 -1.51
CA SER A 172 -16.04 3.14 -2.39
C SER A 172 -17.29 2.55 -3.07
N SER A 173 -17.34 1.24 -3.30
CA SER A 173 -18.50 0.58 -3.88
C SER A 173 -19.69 0.43 -2.92
N VAL A 174 -19.44 0.43 -1.61
CA VAL A 174 -20.48 0.22 -0.59
C VAL A 174 -21.32 1.48 -0.33
N THR A 175 -20.78 2.66 -0.56
CA THR A 175 -21.42 3.94 -0.17
C THR A 175 -21.55 4.91 -1.33
N ARG A 176 -22.51 5.85 -1.20
CA ARG A 176 -22.68 7.00 -2.11
C ARG A 176 -21.89 8.24 -1.66
N SER A 177 -21.40 8.25 -0.42
CA SER A 177 -20.65 9.38 0.14
C SER A 177 -19.13 9.12 0.05
N GLN A 178 -18.40 10.02 -0.60
CA GLN A 178 -16.95 9.94 -0.68
C GLN A 178 -16.29 9.99 0.70
N LEU A 179 -16.81 10.80 1.63
CA LEU A 179 -16.28 10.91 2.98
C LEU A 179 -16.46 9.61 3.78
N ILE A 180 -17.62 8.94 3.63
CA ILE A 180 -17.84 7.64 4.27
C ILE A 180 -16.93 6.58 3.63
N ALA A 181 -16.73 6.61 2.30
CA ALA A 181 -15.79 5.73 1.61
C ALA A 181 -14.36 5.91 2.11
N PHE A 182 -13.91 7.16 2.31
CA PHE A 182 -12.61 7.47 2.89
C PHE A 182 -12.45 6.86 4.28
N VAL A 183 -13.38 7.12 5.20
CA VAL A 183 -13.32 6.61 6.57
C VAL A 183 -13.36 5.08 6.58
N LEU A 184 -14.24 4.47 5.79
CA LEU A 184 -14.35 3.01 5.70
C LEU A 184 -13.04 2.38 5.19
N THR A 185 -12.46 2.96 4.12
CA THR A 185 -11.16 2.51 3.60
C THR A 185 -10.08 2.63 4.67
N LEU A 186 -10.00 3.79 5.33
CA LEU A 186 -9.00 4.04 6.38
C LEU A 186 -9.10 3.02 7.51
N VAL A 187 -10.31 2.78 8.03
CA VAL A 187 -10.55 1.82 9.10
C VAL A 187 -10.15 0.41 8.67
N LEU A 188 -10.52 -0.02 7.45
CA LEU A 188 -10.15 -1.34 6.94
C LEU A 188 -8.64 -1.48 6.80
N LEU A 189 -7.94 -0.47 6.26
CA LEU A 189 -6.49 -0.50 6.08
C LEU A 189 -5.74 -0.49 7.42
N VAL A 190 -6.16 0.32 8.39
CA VAL A 190 -5.56 0.36 9.72
C VAL A 190 -5.79 -0.97 10.45
N MET A 191 -6.97 -1.57 10.31
CA MET A 191 -7.26 -2.89 10.88
C MET A 191 -6.34 -3.96 10.28
N LEU A 192 -6.23 -4.03 8.96
CA LEU A 192 -5.41 -5.04 8.27
C LEU A 192 -3.90 -4.81 8.45
N GLY A 193 -3.47 -3.54 8.40
CA GLY A 193 -2.05 -3.18 8.41
C GLY A 193 -1.43 -3.12 9.81
N LEU A 194 -2.12 -2.51 10.77
CA LEU A 194 -1.56 -2.18 12.08
C LEU A 194 -2.24 -2.93 13.24
N MET A 195 -3.59 -2.99 13.25
CA MET A 195 -4.30 -3.52 14.41
C MET A 195 -4.18 -5.03 14.55
N LEU A 196 -4.28 -5.79 13.46
CA LEU A 196 -4.18 -7.25 13.53
C LEU A 196 -2.83 -7.73 14.09
N PRO A 197 -1.66 -7.25 13.63
CA PRO A 197 -0.37 -7.61 14.22
C PRO A 197 -0.30 -7.28 15.72
N PHE A 198 -0.75 -6.09 16.09
CA PHE A 198 -0.72 -5.61 17.47
C PHE A 198 -1.61 -6.45 18.41
N LEU A 199 -2.82 -6.81 17.94
CA LEU A 199 -3.73 -7.68 18.72
C LEU A 199 -3.13 -9.07 18.95
N VAL A 200 -2.43 -9.61 17.93
CA VAL A 200 -1.74 -10.90 18.09
C VAL A 200 -0.66 -10.82 19.16
N ASP A 201 0.18 -9.79 19.10
CA ASP A 201 1.28 -9.63 20.05
C ASP A 201 0.77 -9.47 21.49
N ILE A 202 -0.31 -8.70 21.72
CA ILE A 202 -0.92 -8.55 23.05
C ILE A 202 -1.55 -9.85 23.53
N THR A 203 -2.31 -10.54 22.69
CA THR A 203 -2.99 -11.77 23.09
C THR A 203 -1.99 -12.89 23.41
N LEU A 204 -0.90 -12.98 22.67
CA LEU A 204 0.17 -13.94 22.93
C LEU A 204 0.95 -13.60 24.19
N ALA A 205 1.19 -12.29 24.46
CA ALA A 205 1.90 -11.86 25.67
C ALA A 205 1.08 -12.13 26.96
N GLY A 206 -0.26 -12.07 26.88
CA GLY A 206 -1.16 -12.22 28.04
C GLY A 206 -1.69 -13.62 28.30
N SER A 207 -1.72 -14.50 27.31
CA SER A 207 -2.44 -15.78 27.39
C SER A 207 -1.57 -17.00 27.70
N GLY A 208 -0.24 -16.88 27.72
CA GLY A 208 0.67 -18.03 27.84
C GLY A 208 0.55 -19.03 26.67
N VAL A 209 -0.26 -18.73 25.69
CA VAL A 209 -0.41 -19.53 24.45
C VAL A 209 0.82 -19.27 23.59
N GLY A 210 1.58 -20.32 23.31
CA GLY A 210 2.78 -20.23 22.49
C GLY A 210 2.46 -19.64 21.10
N ARG A 211 3.43 -18.91 20.52
CA ARG A 211 3.36 -18.36 19.14
C ARG A 211 3.03 -19.42 18.09
N ASP A 212 3.14 -20.69 18.43
CA ASP A 212 2.89 -21.85 17.56
C ASP A 212 1.42 -22.32 17.54
N SER A 213 0.50 -21.63 18.22
CA SER A 213 -0.92 -21.98 18.12
C SER A 213 -1.45 -21.69 16.71
N GLY A 214 -2.25 -22.60 16.14
CA GLY A 214 -2.80 -22.45 14.79
C GLY A 214 -3.60 -21.16 14.59
N ILE A 215 -4.20 -20.61 15.65
CA ILE A 215 -4.93 -19.34 15.62
C ILE A 215 -3.95 -18.17 15.44
N SER A 216 -2.83 -18.15 16.19
CA SER A 216 -1.83 -17.07 16.06
C SER A 216 -1.19 -17.06 14.68
N GLN A 217 -0.89 -18.24 14.14
CA GLN A 217 -0.36 -18.38 12.78
C GLN A 217 -1.36 -17.87 11.73
N ALA A 218 -2.65 -18.24 11.85
CA ALA A 218 -3.69 -17.78 10.93
C ALA A 218 -3.86 -16.24 10.96
N VAL A 219 -3.85 -15.63 12.14
CA VAL A 219 -4.00 -14.17 12.26
C VAL A 219 -2.74 -13.44 11.78
N GLN A 220 -1.55 -13.97 12.05
CA GLN A 220 -0.30 -13.44 11.50
C GLN A 220 -0.26 -13.53 9.97
N TRP A 221 -0.84 -14.58 9.38
CA TRP A 221 -0.93 -14.73 7.94
C TRP A 221 -1.90 -13.71 7.31
N ILE A 222 -2.97 -13.34 8.01
CA ILE A 222 -3.92 -12.29 7.54
C ILE A 222 -3.34 -10.89 7.71
N ALA A 223 -2.41 -10.69 8.64
CA ALA A 223 -1.83 -9.40 8.96
C ALA A 223 -0.83 -8.94 7.88
N THR A 224 -1.14 -7.85 7.20
CA THR A 224 -0.29 -7.28 6.13
C THR A 224 1.12 -6.94 6.62
N GLY A 225 1.26 -6.47 7.86
CA GLY A 225 2.55 -6.03 8.42
C GLY A 225 3.63 -7.12 8.43
N SER A 226 3.28 -8.37 8.73
CA SER A 226 4.23 -9.49 8.77
C SER A 226 4.83 -9.82 7.38
N HIS A 227 4.04 -9.67 6.32
CA HIS A 227 4.49 -9.86 4.95
C HIS A 227 5.38 -8.70 4.48
N VAL A 228 5.00 -7.47 4.86
CA VAL A 228 5.78 -6.26 4.57
C VAL A 228 7.16 -6.33 5.22
N ASP A 229 7.25 -6.64 6.51
CA ASP A 229 8.52 -6.73 7.23
C ASP A 229 9.49 -7.74 6.61
N ARG A 230 8.99 -8.91 6.17
CA ARG A 230 9.83 -9.91 5.50
C ARG A 230 10.37 -9.41 4.18
N MET A 231 9.52 -8.82 3.35
CA MET A 231 9.92 -8.32 2.02
C MET A 231 10.86 -7.11 2.13
N LEU A 232 10.69 -6.24 3.15
CA LEU A 232 11.60 -5.12 3.40
C LEU A 232 13.02 -5.61 3.75
N ARG A 233 13.15 -6.74 4.45
CA ARG A 233 14.43 -7.39 4.73
C ARG A 233 15.03 -8.13 3.54
N GLY A 234 14.40 -8.07 2.38
CA GLY A 234 14.87 -8.73 1.16
C GLY A 234 14.45 -10.20 1.01
N LEU A 235 13.61 -10.70 1.93
CA LEU A 235 13.10 -12.08 1.89
C LEU A 235 11.79 -12.09 1.09
N VAL A 236 11.88 -12.34 -0.22
CA VAL A 236 10.70 -12.47 -1.08
C VAL A 236 10.28 -13.94 -1.13
N ASP A 237 9.20 -14.26 -0.43
CA ASP A 237 8.58 -15.57 -0.49
C ASP A 237 7.38 -15.57 -1.46
N THR A 238 7.15 -16.71 -2.13
CA THR A 238 5.95 -16.94 -2.95
C THR A 238 4.67 -16.81 -2.12
N ALA A 239 4.73 -17.13 -0.83
CA ALA A 239 3.63 -16.95 0.11
C ALA A 239 3.24 -15.48 0.28
N ASP A 240 4.20 -14.55 0.29
CA ASP A 240 3.94 -13.11 0.40
C ASP A 240 3.28 -12.56 -0.88
N LEU A 241 3.77 -12.99 -2.05
CA LEU A 241 3.15 -12.64 -3.33
C LEU A 241 1.73 -13.18 -3.45
N ALA A 242 1.52 -14.43 -3.03
CA ALA A 242 0.19 -15.05 -3.02
C ALA A 242 -0.77 -14.31 -2.06
N TYR A 243 -0.29 -13.89 -0.89
CA TYR A 243 -1.08 -13.09 0.05
C TYR A 243 -1.62 -11.80 -0.60
N PHE A 244 -0.76 -10.99 -1.22
CA PHE A 244 -1.19 -9.74 -1.85
C PHE A 244 -2.13 -9.98 -3.03
N ALA A 245 -1.88 -11.04 -3.83
CA ALA A 245 -2.76 -11.41 -4.94
C ALA A 245 -4.14 -11.87 -4.46
N ILE A 246 -4.18 -12.76 -3.45
CA ILE A 246 -5.43 -13.30 -2.89
C ILE A 246 -6.21 -12.18 -2.20
N SER A 247 -5.56 -11.36 -1.38
CA SER A 247 -6.21 -10.24 -0.68
C SER A 247 -6.83 -9.26 -1.67
N SER A 248 -6.09 -8.87 -2.72
CA SER A 248 -6.62 -8.02 -3.79
C SER A 248 -7.81 -8.66 -4.49
N ALA A 249 -7.71 -9.95 -4.84
CA ALA A 249 -8.79 -10.68 -5.50
C ALA A 249 -10.06 -10.76 -4.64
N VAL A 250 -9.93 -11.00 -3.34
CA VAL A 250 -11.06 -11.05 -2.40
C VAL A 250 -11.80 -9.71 -2.38
N PHE A 251 -11.10 -8.59 -2.22
CA PHE A 251 -11.74 -7.28 -2.18
C PHE A 251 -12.35 -6.88 -3.54
N LEU A 252 -11.75 -7.28 -4.65
CA LEU A 252 -12.33 -7.06 -5.98
C LEU A 252 -13.58 -7.93 -6.20
N LEU A 253 -13.60 -9.17 -5.71
CA LEU A 253 -14.79 -10.03 -5.71
C LEU A 253 -15.93 -9.44 -4.87
N LEU A 254 -15.60 -8.93 -3.68
CA LEU A 254 -16.56 -8.24 -2.83
C LEU A 254 -17.10 -6.96 -3.51
N SER A 255 -16.23 -6.17 -4.16
CA SER A 255 -16.65 -5.00 -4.94
C SER A 255 -17.63 -5.38 -6.06
N LYS A 256 -17.32 -6.45 -6.79
CA LYS A 256 -18.23 -6.97 -7.81
C LYS A 256 -19.59 -7.34 -7.22
N ALA A 257 -19.61 -8.10 -6.13
CA ALA A 257 -20.84 -8.55 -5.50
C ALA A 257 -21.71 -7.37 -5.05
N VAL A 258 -21.11 -6.30 -4.50
CA VAL A 258 -21.82 -5.08 -4.11
C VAL A 258 -22.41 -4.36 -5.31
N ILE A 259 -21.64 -4.17 -6.39
CA ILE A 259 -22.13 -3.50 -7.60
C ILE A 259 -23.21 -4.34 -8.30
N GLU A 260 -23.05 -5.67 -8.32
CA GLU A 260 -24.06 -6.58 -8.89
C GLU A 260 -25.37 -6.56 -8.11
N SER A 261 -25.31 -6.47 -6.78
CA SER A 261 -26.50 -6.36 -5.93
C SER A 261 -27.32 -5.09 -6.21
N ALA A 262 -26.65 -4.00 -6.61
CA ALA A 262 -27.33 -2.74 -7.00
C ALA A 262 -28.12 -2.88 -8.31
N ARG A 263 -27.75 -3.81 -9.19
CA ARG A 263 -28.44 -4.07 -10.47
C ARG A 263 -29.82 -4.75 -10.28
N TRP A 264 -30.02 -5.41 -9.14
CA TRP A 264 -31.26 -6.17 -8.85
C TRP A 264 -32.25 -5.36 -7.98
N ARG A 265 -31.92 -4.16 -7.60
CA ARG A 265 -32.79 -3.21 -6.89
C ARG A 265 -33.35 -2.17 -7.84
#